data_d2e69a8d909eb46ef63daf5e679a4bca
#
_entry.id   d2e69a8d909eb46ef63daf5e679a4bca
#
_cell.length_a   1.000
_cell.length_b   1.000
_cell.length_c   1.000
_cell.angle_alpha   90.00
_cell.angle_beta   90.00
_cell.angle_gamma   90.00
#
_symmetry.space_group_name_H-M   'P 1'
#
loop_
_entity.id
_entity.type
_entity.pdbx_description
1 polymer ?
#
loop_
_entity_poly.entity_id
_entity_poly.type
_entity_poly.pdbx_seq_one_letter_code
_entity_poly.pdbx_strand_id
1 'polypeptide(L)'
;MSNVSEGDVFFLPAGRVHAIGAGCFIAEIQQTSNITYRIYDYNRKDKNGNTRELHTELAKDAIDYTLYPDYRTHYKAHTNATVNLADCKYFTTNLIELDTVMVRDFEELDSFVVYICMEGSATLRDSNGYEIRIHQGQTALIPANN
;
A
#
# COMPACT_ATOMS: atom_id res chain seq x y z
N MET A 1 7.80 11.38 15.92
CA MET A 1 7.07 10.11 15.78
C MET A 1 5.61 10.46 15.62
N SER A 2 4.96 10.04 14.55
CA SER A 2 3.54 10.36 14.32
C SER A 2 2.68 9.26 14.94
N ASN A 3 1.67 9.63 15.72
CA ASN A 3 0.63 8.69 16.10
C ASN A 3 -0.18 8.37 14.83
N VAL A 4 -0.51 7.10 14.64
CA VAL A 4 -1.31 6.64 13.51
C VAL A 4 -2.65 6.13 13.99
N SER A 5 -3.67 6.31 13.15
CA SER A 5 -5.04 5.87 13.35
C SER A 5 -5.47 5.02 12.17
N GLU A 6 -6.53 4.26 12.37
CA GLU A 6 -7.19 3.56 11.27
C GLU A 6 -7.60 4.53 10.16
N GLY A 7 -7.38 4.13 8.92
CA GLY A 7 -7.63 4.96 7.75
C GLY A 7 -6.49 5.92 7.38
N ASP A 8 -5.44 6.05 8.20
CA ASP A 8 -4.29 6.89 7.82
C ASP A 8 -3.57 6.29 6.60
N VAL A 9 -3.26 7.15 5.65
CA VAL A 9 -2.52 6.81 4.43
C VAL A 9 -1.26 7.64 4.33
N PHE A 10 -0.16 6.99 3.95
CA PHE A 10 1.14 7.64 3.77
C PHE A 10 1.72 7.26 2.41
N PHE A 11 1.93 8.23 1.55
CA PHE A 11 2.72 8.03 0.35
C PHE A 11 4.19 8.30 0.64
N LEU A 12 5.03 7.28 0.44
CA LEU A 12 6.46 7.31 0.77
C LEU A 12 7.31 7.29 -0.51
N PRO A 13 7.69 8.45 -1.06
CA PRO A 13 8.63 8.50 -2.18
C PRO A 13 10.01 7.98 -1.76
N ALA A 14 10.83 7.60 -2.73
CA ALA A 14 12.21 7.19 -2.49
C ALA A 14 12.96 8.27 -1.68
N GLY A 15 13.81 7.83 -0.77
CA GLY A 15 14.58 8.71 0.12
C GLY A 15 13.86 9.10 1.42
N ARG A 16 12.55 8.83 1.55
CA ARG A 16 11.83 9.14 2.78
C ARG A 16 12.10 8.13 3.87
N VAL A 17 12.70 8.58 4.95
CA VAL A 17 12.96 7.76 6.14
C VAL A 17 11.63 7.42 6.82
N HIS A 18 11.38 6.14 7.02
CA HIS A 18 10.20 5.66 7.72
C HIS A 18 10.47 4.37 8.49
N ALA A 19 9.63 4.09 9.45
CA ALA A 19 9.59 2.82 10.17
C ALA A 19 8.18 2.56 10.68
N ILE A 20 7.81 1.30 10.76
CA ILE A 20 6.52 0.86 11.26
C ILE A 20 6.67 0.49 12.72
N GLY A 21 5.88 1.14 13.58
CA GLY A 21 5.83 0.87 15.01
C GLY A 21 5.09 -0.42 15.35
N ALA A 22 5.18 -0.85 16.59
CA ALA A 22 4.44 -2.00 17.09
C ALA A 22 2.92 -1.72 17.12
N GLY A 23 2.11 -2.75 16.87
CA GLY A 23 0.66 -2.70 16.95
C GLY A 23 -0.03 -2.10 15.72
N CYS A 24 0.71 -1.79 14.65
CA CYS A 24 0.11 -1.34 13.39
C CYS A 24 -0.21 -2.52 12.49
N PHE A 25 -1.46 -2.58 12.00
CA PHE A 25 -1.86 -3.41 10.86
C PHE A 25 -1.85 -2.52 9.62
N ILE A 26 -1.12 -2.92 8.59
CA ILE A 26 -0.93 -2.09 7.39
C ILE A 26 -1.09 -2.91 6.11
N ALA A 27 -1.49 -2.25 5.04
CA ALA A 27 -1.27 -2.70 3.67
C ALA A 27 -0.14 -1.87 3.06
N GLU A 28 0.94 -2.51 2.65
CA GLU A 28 2.07 -1.86 2.01
C GLU A 28 2.06 -2.21 0.52
N ILE A 29 1.78 -1.20 -0.31
CA ILE A 29 1.82 -1.30 -1.77
C ILE A 29 3.07 -0.59 -2.24
N GLN A 30 3.97 -1.31 -2.92
CA GLN A 30 5.22 -0.74 -3.38
C GLN A 30 5.58 -1.21 -4.79
N GLN A 31 6.34 -0.38 -5.49
CA GLN A 31 7.02 -0.84 -6.70
C GLN A 31 8.08 -1.90 -6.37
N THR A 32 8.34 -2.82 -7.28
CA THR A 32 9.43 -3.80 -7.14
C THR A 32 10.78 -3.07 -7.11
N SER A 33 11.53 -3.23 -6.02
CA SER A 33 12.89 -2.71 -5.88
C SER A 33 13.70 -3.61 -4.96
N ASN A 34 14.93 -3.87 -5.32
CA ASN A 34 15.88 -4.61 -4.48
C ASN A 34 16.74 -3.69 -3.59
N ILE A 35 16.55 -2.37 -3.68
CA ILE A 35 17.35 -1.40 -2.96
C ILE A 35 16.64 -1.01 -1.68
N THR A 36 17.25 -1.36 -0.55
CA THR A 36 16.81 -0.93 0.77
C THR A 36 18.03 -0.42 1.54
N TYR A 37 18.01 0.86 1.90
CA TYR A 37 19.02 1.41 2.81
C TYR A 37 18.48 1.40 4.23
N ARG A 38 18.93 0.39 5.00
CA ARG A 38 18.53 0.23 6.39
C ARG A 38 19.42 1.09 7.28
N ILE A 39 18.83 2.06 7.97
CA ILE A 39 19.56 2.95 8.88
C ILE A 39 19.36 2.58 10.35
N TYR A 40 18.33 1.79 10.65
CA TYR A 40 18.04 1.28 11.98
C TYR A 40 17.22 -0.01 11.90
N ASP A 41 17.42 -0.96 12.81
CA ASP A 41 16.71 -2.25 12.82
C ASP A 41 16.30 -2.73 14.22
N TYR A 42 16.06 -1.83 15.16
CA TYR A 42 15.60 -2.17 16.51
C TYR A 42 16.49 -3.19 17.25
N ASN A 43 17.76 -3.30 16.87
CA ASN A 43 18.72 -4.29 17.37
C ASN A 43 18.21 -5.75 17.23
N ARG A 44 17.35 -6.01 16.23
CA ARG A 44 16.83 -7.36 15.97
C ARG A 44 17.97 -8.30 15.58
N LYS A 45 17.88 -9.53 16.11
CA LYS A 45 18.83 -10.60 15.82
C LYS A 45 18.10 -11.77 15.15
N ASP A 46 18.77 -12.42 14.22
CA ASP A 46 18.31 -13.68 13.64
C ASP A 46 18.46 -14.83 14.67
N LYS A 47 18.04 -16.04 14.27
CA LYS A 47 18.15 -17.25 15.09
C LYS A 47 19.60 -17.62 15.48
N ASN A 48 20.60 -17.06 14.79
CA ASN A 48 22.03 -17.28 15.04
C ASN A 48 22.64 -16.12 15.85
N GLY A 49 21.87 -15.14 16.24
CA GLY A 49 22.33 -13.98 17.02
C GLY A 49 22.90 -12.83 16.15
N ASN A 50 22.85 -12.92 14.83
CA ASN A 50 23.37 -11.89 13.94
C ASN A 50 22.35 -10.77 13.74
N THR A 51 22.85 -9.52 13.67
CA THR A 51 22.08 -8.36 13.27
C THR A 51 22.06 -8.21 11.74
N ARG A 52 21.03 -7.59 11.19
CA ARG A 52 21.03 -7.20 9.77
C ARG A 52 21.99 -6.05 9.54
N GLU A 53 22.57 -6.02 8.35
CA GLU A 53 23.46 -4.95 7.91
C GLU A 53 22.73 -3.60 7.89
N LEU A 54 23.42 -2.57 8.36
CA LEU A 54 22.98 -1.18 8.27
C LEU A 54 23.76 -0.48 7.15
N HIS A 55 23.07 0.38 6.40
CA HIS A 55 23.61 1.06 5.22
C HIS A 55 23.70 2.58 5.45
N THR A 56 24.15 3.00 6.64
CA THR A 56 24.10 4.40 7.08
C THR A 56 24.88 5.35 6.17
N GLU A 57 26.03 4.93 5.65
CA GLU A 57 26.83 5.77 4.77
C GLU A 57 26.17 5.98 3.40
N LEU A 58 25.64 4.90 2.81
CA LEU A 58 24.91 4.97 1.52
C LEU A 58 23.58 5.73 1.67
N ALA A 59 22.95 5.62 2.82
CA ALA A 59 21.70 6.28 3.10
C ALA A 59 21.82 7.81 3.12
N LYS A 60 22.97 8.37 3.53
CA LYS A 60 23.20 9.82 3.59
C LYS A 60 22.94 10.52 2.26
N ASP A 61 23.34 9.90 1.15
CA ASP A 61 23.20 10.46 -0.19
C ASP A 61 21.79 10.23 -0.78
N ALA A 62 21.04 9.28 -0.21
CA ALA A 62 19.72 8.88 -0.70
C ALA A 62 18.56 9.51 0.08
N ILE A 63 18.80 10.00 1.30
CA ILE A 63 17.75 10.55 2.16
C ILE A 63 17.24 11.89 1.62
N ASP A 64 15.91 12.00 1.55
CA ASP A 64 15.22 13.29 1.45
C ASP A 64 15.16 13.93 2.85
N TYR A 65 15.98 14.96 3.06
CA TYR A 65 16.07 15.71 4.32
C TYR A 65 14.97 16.77 4.48
N THR A 66 14.06 16.87 3.52
CA THR A 66 12.95 17.84 3.60
C THR A 66 12.00 17.44 4.72
N LEU A 67 11.71 18.40 5.60
CA LEU A 67 10.71 18.24 6.65
C LEU A 67 9.36 18.78 6.17
N TYR A 68 8.33 17.97 6.36
CA TYR A 68 6.96 18.32 6.02
C TYR A 68 6.14 18.51 7.31
N PRO A 69 5.19 19.45 7.35
CA PRO A 69 4.32 19.64 8.51
C PRO A 69 3.39 18.45 8.76
N ASP A 70 3.01 17.76 7.70
CA ASP A 70 2.28 16.49 7.74
C ASP A 70 2.76 15.57 6.61
N TYR A 71 2.78 14.29 6.88
CA TYR A 71 3.18 13.24 5.95
C TYR A 71 2.01 12.38 5.49
N ARG A 72 0.80 12.64 6.00
CA ARG A 72 -0.41 11.92 5.61
C ARG A 72 -0.92 12.36 4.25
N THR A 73 -1.47 11.42 3.52
CA THR A 73 -2.36 11.71 2.41
C THR A 73 -3.74 12.05 2.97
N HIS A 74 -4.21 13.27 2.73
CA HIS A 74 -5.55 13.68 3.12
C HIS A 74 -6.56 13.29 2.04
N TYR A 75 -7.56 12.52 2.42
CA TYR A 75 -8.63 12.11 1.54
C TYR A 75 -9.97 12.14 2.29
N LYS A 76 -11.05 12.08 1.56
CA LYS A 76 -12.39 11.91 2.13
C LYS A 76 -13.00 10.67 1.51
N ALA A 77 -13.26 9.68 2.35
CA ALA A 77 -13.95 8.47 1.94
C ALA A 77 -15.39 8.78 1.51
N HIS A 78 -15.85 8.08 0.49
CA HIS A 78 -17.21 8.14 -0.03
C HIS A 78 -17.68 6.73 -0.35
N THR A 79 -18.79 6.32 0.25
CA THR A 79 -19.39 5.02 0.00
C THR A 79 -19.81 4.91 -1.47
N ASN A 80 -19.57 3.76 -2.07
CA ASN A 80 -19.86 3.44 -3.48
C ASN A 80 -19.16 4.37 -4.49
N ALA A 81 -18.01 4.88 -4.12
CA ALA A 81 -17.19 5.70 -4.99
C ALA A 81 -15.73 5.27 -4.90
N THR A 82 -14.98 5.55 -5.97
CA THR A 82 -13.53 5.37 -5.99
C THR A 82 -12.87 6.64 -5.48
N VAL A 83 -12.08 6.52 -4.43
CA VAL A 83 -11.32 7.62 -3.84
C VAL A 83 -9.83 7.38 -4.07
N ASN A 84 -9.16 8.28 -4.77
CA ASN A 84 -7.71 8.15 -4.99
C ASN A 84 -6.95 8.41 -3.68
N LEU A 85 -6.03 7.50 -3.34
CA LEU A 85 -5.14 7.60 -2.18
C LEU A 85 -3.71 7.96 -2.58
N ALA A 86 -3.23 7.41 -3.68
CA ALA A 86 -1.91 7.69 -4.21
C ALA A 86 -1.87 7.46 -5.72
N ASP A 87 -1.16 8.33 -6.41
CA ASP A 87 -0.93 8.21 -7.85
C ASP A 87 0.53 8.55 -8.16
N CYS A 88 1.21 7.64 -8.83
CA CYS A 88 2.59 7.83 -9.24
C CYS A 88 2.87 7.07 -10.56
N LYS A 89 4.04 7.27 -11.15
CA LYS A 89 4.40 6.62 -12.42
C LYS A 89 4.47 5.08 -12.36
N TYR A 90 4.38 4.47 -11.18
CA TYR A 90 4.53 3.04 -10.98
C TYR A 90 3.22 2.33 -10.68
N PHE A 91 2.31 3.00 -9.95
CA PHE A 91 1.01 2.46 -9.56
C PHE A 91 0.05 3.57 -9.14
N THR A 92 -1.24 3.27 -9.22
CA THR A 92 -2.32 4.07 -8.64
C THR A 92 -2.99 3.24 -7.55
N THR A 93 -3.20 3.82 -6.38
CA THR A 93 -3.91 3.18 -5.26
C THR A 93 -5.19 3.93 -4.97
N ASN A 94 -6.29 3.21 -4.93
CA ASN A 94 -7.60 3.75 -4.64
C ASN A 94 -8.25 3.03 -3.46
N LEU A 95 -9.10 3.74 -2.74
CA LEU A 95 -10.02 3.20 -1.74
C LEU A 95 -11.42 3.06 -2.35
N ILE A 96 -12.08 1.95 -2.05
CA ILE A 96 -13.49 1.73 -2.37
C ILE A 96 -14.18 1.20 -1.11
N GLU A 97 -15.16 1.92 -0.61
CA GLU A 97 -16.08 1.47 0.43
C GLU A 97 -17.41 1.11 -0.22
N LEU A 98 -17.89 -0.12 -0.05
CA LEU A 98 -19.06 -0.64 -0.75
C LEU A 98 -20.16 -1.06 0.23
N ASP A 99 -21.38 -0.62 -0.01
CA ASP A 99 -22.61 -1.16 0.57
C ASP A 99 -23.61 -1.64 -0.50
N THR A 100 -23.30 -1.41 -1.78
CA THR A 100 -24.09 -1.86 -2.93
C THR A 100 -23.18 -2.31 -4.08
N VAL A 101 -23.77 -2.78 -5.17
CA VAL A 101 -23.04 -3.21 -6.36
C VAL A 101 -22.42 -2.01 -7.07
N MET A 102 -21.15 -2.13 -7.42
CA MET A 102 -20.43 -1.15 -8.22
C MET A 102 -19.85 -1.81 -9.46
N VAL A 103 -20.19 -1.27 -10.63
CA VAL A 103 -19.62 -1.72 -11.91
C VAL A 103 -18.33 -0.94 -12.18
N ARG A 104 -17.28 -1.66 -12.55
CA ARG A 104 -15.98 -1.08 -12.94
C ARG A 104 -15.63 -1.54 -14.34
N ASP A 105 -15.28 -0.58 -15.17
CA ASP A 105 -14.76 -0.82 -16.50
C ASP A 105 -13.24 -0.62 -16.49
N PHE A 106 -12.51 -1.61 -17.00
CA PHE A 106 -11.06 -1.61 -17.12
C PHE A 106 -10.61 -1.86 -18.57
N GLU A 107 -11.51 -1.74 -19.55
CA GLU A 107 -11.22 -2.05 -20.96
C GLU A 107 -10.05 -1.22 -21.52
N GLU A 108 -9.94 0.04 -21.10
CA GLU A 108 -8.85 0.94 -21.53
C GLU A 108 -7.56 0.81 -20.68
N LEU A 109 -7.58 -0.02 -19.62
CA LEU A 109 -6.45 -0.16 -18.74
C LEU A 109 -5.50 -1.25 -19.23
N ASP A 110 -4.36 -0.85 -19.82
CA ASP A 110 -3.29 -1.79 -20.21
C ASP A 110 -2.43 -2.22 -19.00
N SER A 111 -3.08 -2.75 -17.99
CA SER A 111 -2.43 -3.24 -16.77
C SER A 111 -3.38 -4.15 -15.98
N PHE A 112 -2.82 -4.87 -15.02
CA PHE A 112 -3.60 -5.63 -14.05
C PHE A 112 -4.17 -4.72 -12.94
N VAL A 113 -5.24 -5.20 -12.29
CA VAL A 113 -5.83 -4.58 -11.09
C VAL A 113 -5.74 -5.55 -9.93
N VAL A 114 -5.42 -5.06 -8.75
CA VAL A 114 -5.37 -5.84 -7.51
C VAL A 114 -6.40 -5.29 -6.54
N TYR A 115 -7.31 -6.14 -6.09
CA TYR A 115 -8.20 -5.84 -4.98
C TYR A 115 -7.67 -6.45 -3.70
N ILE A 116 -7.52 -5.64 -2.66
CA ILE A 116 -7.16 -6.07 -1.30
C ILE A 116 -8.35 -5.79 -0.41
N CYS A 117 -8.93 -6.82 0.19
CA CYS A 117 -10.03 -6.67 1.12
C CYS A 117 -9.48 -6.28 2.50
N MET A 118 -9.61 -5.01 2.87
CA MET A 118 -9.12 -4.50 4.14
C MET A 118 -10.08 -4.77 5.28
N GLU A 119 -11.40 -4.80 4.99
CA GLU A 119 -12.46 -5.03 5.97
C GLU A 119 -13.65 -5.73 5.33
N GLY A 120 -14.36 -6.56 6.08
CA GLY A 120 -15.57 -7.22 5.64
C GLY A 120 -15.35 -8.29 4.58
N SER A 121 -16.18 -8.27 3.53
CA SER A 121 -16.08 -9.17 2.38
C SER A 121 -16.76 -8.57 1.15
N ALA A 122 -16.28 -8.95 -0.02
CA ALA A 122 -16.88 -8.57 -1.30
C ALA A 122 -16.90 -9.76 -2.26
N THR A 123 -17.83 -9.75 -3.23
CA THR A 123 -17.85 -10.67 -4.36
C THR A 123 -17.47 -9.89 -5.60
N LEU A 124 -16.44 -10.32 -6.28
CA LEU A 124 -16.04 -9.83 -7.59
C LEU A 124 -16.67 -10.74 -8.66
N ARG A 125 -17.28 -10.13 -9.68
CA ARG A 125 -17.88 -10.86 -10.80
C ARG A 125 -17.38 -10.25 -12.11
N ASP A 126 -16.95 -11.08 -13.03
CA ASP A 126 -16.57 -10.65 -14.37
C ASP A 126 -17.79 -10.61 -15.34
N SER A 127 -17.56 -10.14 -16.56
CA SER A 127 -18.56 -10.08 -17.61
C SER A 127 -19.06 -11.46 -18.08
N ASN A 128 -18.30 -12.52 -17.85
CA ASN A 128 -18.65 -13.90 -18.21
C ASN A 128 -19.43 -14.62 -17.09
N GLY A 129 -19.64 -13.95 -15.95
CA GLY A 129 -20.36 -14.47 -14.80
C GLY A 129 -19.48 -15.29 -13.85
N TYR A 130 -18.15 -15.32 -14.04
CA TYR A 130 -17.26 -15.91 -13.05
C TYR A 130 -17.23 -15.08 -11.79
N GLU A 131 -17.34 -15.72 -10.65
CA GLU A 131 -17.37 -15.05 -9.34
C GLU A 131 -16.26 -15.54 -8.42
N ILE A 132 -15.68 -14.61 -7.69
CA ILE A 132 -14.79 -14.88 -6.57
C ILE A 132 -15.21 -14.04 -5.37
N ARG A 133 -15.30 -14.66 -4.22
CA ARG A 133 -15.51 -13.96 -2.95
C ARG A 133 -14.19 -13.78 -2.23
N ILE A 134 -13.96 -12.57 -1.76
CA ILE A 134 -12.80 -12.21 -0.93
C ILE A 134 -13.26 -11.69 0.43
N HIS A 135 -12.49 -12.01 1.46
CA HIS A 135 -12.69 -11.59 2.84
C HIS A 135 -11.51 -10.76 3.32
N GLN A 136 -11.65 -10.12 4.46
CA GLN A 136 -10.58 -9.36 5.10
C GLN A 136 -9.24 -10.11 5.07
N GLY A 137 -8.18 -9.43 4.62
CA GLY A 137 -6.83 -9.96 4.47
C GLY A 137 -6.59 -10.75 3.17
N GLN A 138 -7.61 -10.95 2.34
CA GLN A 138 -7.46 -11.62 1.05
C GLN A 138 -7.29 -10.63 -0.10
N THR A 139 -6.62 -11.12 -1.14
CA THR A 139 -6.30 -10.34 -2.34
C THR A 139 -6.77 -11.10 -3.57
N ALA A 140 -7.33 -10.37 -4.55
CA ALA A 140 -7.66 -10.87 -5.87
C ALA A 140 -6.92 -10.07 -6.94
N LEU A 141 -6.34 -10.77 -7.92
CA LEU A 141 -5.72 -10.19 -9.10
C LEU A 141 -6.67 -10.32 -10.28
N ILE A 142 -6.88 -9.22 -10.97
CA ILE A 142 -7.57 -9.16 -12.27
C ILE A 142 -6.49 -8.86 -13.31
N PRO A 143 -6.19 -9.81 -14.22
CA PRO A 143 -5.20 -9.58 -15.28
C PRO A 143 -5.65 -8.49 -16.25
N ALA A 144 -4.70 -7.95 -17.02
CA ALA A 144 -5.01 -7.10 -18.17
C ALA A 144 -5.80 -7.89 -19.22
N ASN A 145 -6.69 -7.22 -19.96
CA ASN A 145 -7.48 -7.80 -21.05
C ASN A 145 -8.44 -8.95 -20.63
N ASN A 146 -9.07 -8.82 -19.50
CA ASN A 146 -10.16 -9.71 -19.06
C ASN A 146 -11.50 -9.04 -19.14
#